data_9cd97cd432eb21f14dc66009e160c332
#
_entry.id   9cd97cd432eb21f14dc66009e160c332
#
_cell.length_a   1.000
_cell.length_b   1.000
_cell.length_c   1.000
_cell.angle_alpha   90.00
_cell.angle_beta   90.00
_cell.angle_gamma   90.00
#
_symmetry.space_group_name_H-M   'P 1'
#
loop_
_entity.id
_entity.type
_entity.pdbx_description
1 polymer ?
#
loop_
_entity_poly.entity_id
_entity_poly.type
_entity_poly.pdbx_seq_one_letter_code
_entity_poly.pdbx_strand_id
1 'polypeptide(L)'
;LHSFPTRRSSDLMVAPKGSGTSLRTMFLEGRGLNSSYAIYQDVTGKAYERTIALGIGIGSGYLFETTFQREATSDLTGERGSLMGAIQGLLLAQYEVLRENGHSPSEAFNETVEELTQSLMPLFAKNGMDWMYANCSTTAQRGALDWMTPFHDAIKPVVEKLYHSVKTGNEAQISIDSNSKPDYREKLEEELKALRESEMWQTAVTVRKLRPENN
;
A
#
# COMPACT_ATOMS: atom_id res chain seq x y z
N LEU A 1 17.28 22.96 -11.74
CA LEU A 1 15.91 23.48 -11.71
C LEU A 1 15.54 23.89 -13.12
N HIS A 2 14.87 23.00 -13.84
CA HIS A 2 14.25 23.40 -15.10
C HIS A 2 13.16 24.40 -14.77
N SER A 3 13.32 25.66 -15.25
CA SER A 3 12.27 26.66 -15.21
C SER A 3 11.10 26.12 -16.02
N PHE A 4 10.05 25.68 -15.34
CA PHE A 4 8.79 25.45 -16.03
C PHE A 4 8.38 26.76 -16.72
N PRO A 5 7.94 26.71 -17.98
CA PRO A 5 7.44 27.91 -18.65
C PRO A 5 6.36 28.53 -17.76
N THR A 6 6.32 29.86 -17.72
CA THR A 6 5.31 30.64 -16.98
C THR A 6 3.94 30.06 -17.26
N ARG A 7 3.43 29.25 -16.32
CA ARG A 7 2.17 28.54 -16.51
C ARG A 7 1.02 29.52 -16.40
N ARG A 8 0.19 29.52 -17.40
CA ARG A 8 -1.05 30.31 -17.43
C ARG A 8 -2.23 29.58 -16.77
N SER A 9 -1.98 28.47 -16.12
CA SER A 9 -2.98 27.62 -15.47
C SER A 9 -2.65 27.40 -14.00
N SER A 10 -3.66 27.14 -13.18
CA SER A 10 -3.50 26.70 -11.81
C SER A 10 -2.96 25.27 -11.77
N ASP A 11 -2.06 24.99 -10.82
CA ASP A 11 -1.52 23.67 -10.54
C ASP A 11 -2.23 23.09 -9.32
N LEU A 12 -2.97 22.02 -9.53
CA LEU A 12 -3.76 21.36 -8.51
C LEU A 12 -3.59 19.83 -8.59
N MET A 13 -3.83 19.17 -7.47
CA MET A 13 -3.72 17.72 -7.34
C MET A 13 -4.90 17.18 -6.54
N VAL A 14 -5.40 16.04 -6.95
CA VAL A 14 -6.27 15.15 -6.15
C VAL A 14 -5.66 13.76 -6.19
N ALA A 15 -5.36 13.17 -5.02
CA ALA A 15 -4.67 11.90 -4.89
C ALA A 15 -5.51 10.92 -4.03
N PRO A 16 -6.29 10.03 -4.67
CA PRO A 16 -7.03 8.98 -3.97
C PRO A 16 -6.09 8.02 -3.22
N LYS A 17 -6.46 7.65 -1.99
CA LYS A 17 -5.69 6.73 -1.14
C LYS A 17 -6.07 5.28 -1.44
N GLY A 18 -5.60 4.78 -2.58
CA GLY A 18 -5.82 3.41 -3.03
C GLY A 18 -5.61 3.24 -4.53
N SER A 19 -5.72 2.02 -5.02
CA SER A 19 -5.57 1.73 -6.44
C SER A 19 -6.70 2.35 -7.29
N GLY A 20 -6.40 2.69 -8.53
CA GLY A 20 -7.41 3.18 -9.48
C GLY A 20 -8.55 2.18 -9.69
N THR A 21 -8.24 0.87 -9.66
CA THR A 21 -9.25 -0.20 -9.72
C THR A 21 -10.20 -0.13 -8.53
N SER A 22 -9.66 0.00 -7.31
CA SER A 22 -10.48 0.13 -6.09
C SER A 22 -11.34 1.40 -6.12
N LEU A 23 -10.76 2.53 -6.55
CA LEU A 23 -11.50 3.78 -6.69
C LEU A 23 -12.71 3.60 -7.62
N ARG A 24 -12.49 2.98 -8.79
CA ARG A 24 -13.56 2.75 -9.76
C ARG A 24 -14.64 1.79 -9.25
N THR A 25 -14.25 0.70 -8.59
CA THR A 25 -15.19 -0.27 -8.00
C THR A 25 -16.05 0.41 -6.93
N MET A 26 -15.43 1.12 -6.00
CA MET A 26 -16.15 1.81 -4.93
C MET A 26 -17.06 2.92 -5.47
N PHE A 27 -16.64 3.65 -6.51
CA PHE A 27 -17.48 4.63 -7.18
C PHE A 27 -18.78 4.00 -7.73
N LEU A 28 -18.67 2.84 -8.41
CA LEU A 28 -19.84 2.13 -8.94
C LEU A 28 -20.77 1.60 -7.85
N GLU A 29 -20.24 1.33 -6.66
CA GLU A 29 -20.99 0.89 -5.48
C GLU A 29 -21.57 2.05 -4.65
N GLY A 30 -21.41 3.30 -5.08
CA GLY A 30 -21.83 4.47 -4.32
C GLY A 30 -21.00 4.74 -3.06
N ARG A 31 -19.80 4.19 -3.01
CA ARG A 31 -18.79 4.40 -1.96
C ARG A 31 -17.61 5.19 -2.54
N GLY A 32 -16.64 5.61 -1.71
CA GLY A 32 -15.47 6.34 -2.20
C GLY A 32 -14.23 6.10 -1.36
N LEU A 33 -13.07 6.25 -1.98
CA LEU A 33 -11.78 6.31 -1.28
C LEU A 33 -11.53 7.73 -0.79
N ASN A 34 -10.91 7.86 0.37
CA ASN A 34 -10.42 9.15 0.84
C ASN A 34 -9.35 9.67 -0.12
N SER A 35 -9.32 10.96 -0.35
CA SER A 35 -8.34 11.58 -1.24
C SER A 35 -7.72 12.79 -0.59
N SER A 36 -6.42 12.97 -0.73
CA SER A 36 -5.78 14.24 -0.44
C SER A 36 -5.95 15.19 -1.62
N TYR A 37 -5.93 16.49 -1.35
CA TYR A 37 -5.84 17.50 -2.38
C TYR A 37 -4.79 18.54 -2.05
N ALA A 38 -4.19 19.13 -3.08
CA ALA A 38 -3.22 20.20 -2.93
C ALA A 38 -3.33 21.22 -4.08
N ILE A 39 -3.05 22.47 -3.75
CA ILE A 39 -2.96 23.57 -4.70
C ILE A 39 -1.55 24.15 -4.60
N TYR A 40 -0.77 24.05 -5.66
CA TYR A 40 0.56 24.63 -5.71
C TYR A 40 0.52 26.07 -6.18
N GLN A 41 -0.31 26.36 -7.20
CA GLN A 41 -0.46 27.66 -7.79
C GLN A 41 -1.91 27.91 -8.19
N ASP A 42 -2.46 29.06 -7.84
CA ASP A 42 -3.77 29.50 -8.31
C ASP A 42 -3.66 30.79 -9.12
N VAL A 43 -3.70 30.66 -10.45
CA VAL A 43 -3.66 31.80 -11.40
C VAL A 43 -5.07 32.37 -11.65
N THR A 44 -6.11 31.58 -11.40
CA THR A 44 -7.49 31.90 -11.78
C THR A 44 -8.36 32.36 -10.63
N GLY A 45 -7.90 32.24 -9.37
CA GLY A 45 -8.70 32.41 -8.15
C GLY A 45 -9.78 31.34 -7.96
N LYS A 46 -9.72 30.22 -8.74
CA LYS A 46 -10.71 29.14 -8.73
C LYS A 46 -10.09 27.76 -8.56
N ALA A 47 -8.84 27.67 -8.14
CA ALA A 47 -8.16 26.39 -8.00
C ALA A 47 -8.80 25.52 -6.93
N TYR A 48 -9.20 26.08 -5.79
CA TYR A 48 -9.88 25.37 -4.73
C TYR A 48 -11.18 24.71 -5.21
N GLU A 49 -12.08 25.52 -5.79
CA GLU A 49 -13.37 25.02 -6.29
C GLU A 49 -13.21 23.90 -7.31
N ARG A 50 -12.26 24.07 -8.24
CA ARG A 50 -11.95 23.08 -9.27
C ARG A 50 -11.38 21.79 -8.66
N THR A 51 -10.51 21.91 -7.68
CA THR A 51 -9.89 20.77 -7.00
C THR A 51 -10.95 19.95 -6.27
N ILE A 52 -11.83 20.63 -5.53
CA ILE A 52 -12.95 19.97 -4.83
C ILE A 52 -13.91 19.32 -5.83
N ALA A 53 -14.26 20.02 -6.92
CA ALA A 53 -15.13 19.48 -7.95
C ALA A 53 -14.53 18.22 -8.62
N LEU A 54 -13.22 18.19 -8.88
CA LEU A 54 -12.52 17.01 -9.38
C LEU A 54 -12.58 15.86 -8.37
N GLY A 55 -12.29 16.12 -7.09
CA GLY A 55 -12.37 15.11 -6.03
C GLY A 55 -13.76 14.49 -5.92
N ILE A 56 -14.81 15.30 -5.96
CA ILE A 56 -16.21 14.83 -5.98
C ILE A 56 -16.48 14.02 -7.26
N GLY A 57 -16.04 14.53 -8.40
CA GLY A 57 -16.28 13.92 -9.71
C GLY A 57 -15.67 12.51 -9.87
N ILE A 58 -14.53 12.26 -9.23
CA ILE A 58 -13.91 10.92 -9.22
C ILE A 58 -14.47 10.00 -8.12
N GLY A 59 -15.37 10.49 -7.29
CA GLY A 59 -16.01 9.70 -6.22
C GLY A 59 -15.16 9.56 -4.96
N SER A 60 -14.43 10.61 -4.57
CA SER A 60 -13.71 10.59 -3.29
C SER A 60 -14.67 10.43 -2.11
N GLY A 61 -14.29 9.64 -1.10
CA GLY A 61 -15.05 9.44 0.12
C GLY A 61 -15.08 10.71 0.98
N TYR A 62 -13.91 11.25 1.30
CA TYR A 62 -13.73 12.62 1.76
C TYR A 62 -12.41 13.20 1.24
N LEU A 63 -12.32 14.51 1.25
CA LEU A 63 -11.14 15.26 0.78
C LEU A 63 -10.43 15.90 1.97
N PHE A 64 -9.12 15.78 2.04
CA PHE A 64 -8.29 16.45 3.04
C PHE A 64 -7.11 17.19 2.40
N GLU A 65 -6.80 18.35 2.95
CA GLU A 65 -5.76 19.21 2.41
C GLU A 65 -4.35 18.69 2.74
N THR A 66 -3.46 18.84 1.76
CA THR A 66 -2.03 18.56 1.89
C THR A 66 -1.21 19.54 1.02
N THR A 67 0.06 19.26 0.83
CA THR A 67 0.93 19.95 -0.14
C THR A 67 1.52 18.93 -1.10
N PHE A 68 1.91 19.36 -2.31
CA PHE A 68 2.59 18.49 -3.27
C PHE A 68 3.79 17.75 -2.66
N GLN A 69 4.58 18.45 -1.87
CA GLN A 69 5.76 17.86 -1.22
C GLN A 69 5.38 16.82 -0.17
N ARG A 70 4.40 17.12 0.69
CA ARG A 70 3.95 16.18 1.72
C ARG A 70 3.30 14.95 1.09
N GLU A 71 2.48 15.15 0.08
CA GLU A 71 1.86 14.05 -0.65
C GLU A 71 2.90 13.13 -1.26
N ALA A 72 3.81 13.67 -2.08
CA ALA A 72 4.86 12.88 -2.70
C ALA A 72 5.72 12.11 -1.67
N THR A 73 6.04 12.75 -0.54
CA THR A 73 6.85 12.10 0.51
C THR A 73 6.08 10.99 1.23
N SER A 74 4.83 11.24 1.63
CA SER A 74 4.03 10.25 2.35
C SER A 74 3.61 9.09 1.46
N ASP A 75 3.22 9.36 0.22
CA ASP A 75 2.78 8.36 -0.74
C ASP A 75 3.90 7.40 -1.11
N LEU A 76 5.06 7.91 -1.56
CA LEU A 76 6.23 7.09 -1.88
C LEU A 76 6.73 6.28 -0.67
N THR A 77 6.65 6.83 0.55
CA THR A 77 6.99 6.09 1.76
C THR A 77 5.95 5.00 2.06
N GLY A 78 4.67 5.30 1.89
CA GLY A 78 3.57 4.36 2.13
C GLY A 78 3.63 3.15 1.20
N GLU A 79 3.81 3.38 -0.12
CA GLU A 79 3.90 2.32 -1.12
C GLU A 79 5.05 1.35 -0.87
N ARG A 80 6.23 1.86 -0.54
CA ARG A 80 7.42 1.06 -0.26
C ARG A 80 7.40 0.46 1.14
N GLY A 81 6.72 1.12 2.06
CA GLY A 81 6.50 0.68 3.43
C GLY A 81 5.30 -0.27 3.55
N SER A 82 4.42 0.04 4.49
CA SER A 82 3.34 -0.85 4.95
C SER A 82 2.30 -1.21 3.89
N LEU A 83 2.14 -0.41 2.81
CA LEU A 83 1.09 -0.68 1.83
C LEU A 83 1.44 -1.84 0.87
N MET A 84 2.71 -1.97 0.47
CA MET A 84 3.15 -3.00 -0.48
C MET A 84 4.49 -3.62 -0.12
N GLY A 85 5.59 -2.84 -0.08
CA GLY A 85 6.94 -3.38 0.05
C GLY A 85 7.18 -4.10 1.37
N ALA A 86 6.93 -3.43 2.50
CA ALA A 86 7.19 -4.00 3.81
C ALA A 86 6.22 -5.14 4.17
N ILE A 87 4.94 -5.06 3.76
CA ILE A 87 4.00 -6.15 4.02
C ILE A 87 4.40 -7.42 3.25
N GLN A 88 4.79 -7.30 1.98
CA GLN A 88 5.28 -8.44 1.21
C GLN A 88 6.54 -9.04 1.86
N GLY A 89 7.48 -8.20 2.29
CA GLY A 89 8.70 -8.65 2.98
C GLY A 89 8.42 -9.36 4.30
N LEU A 90 7.47 -8.85 5.10
CA LEU A 90 7.05 -9.48 6.35
C LEU A 90 6.43 -10.86 6.12
N LEU A 91 5.49 -10.95 5.17
CA LEU A 91 4.82 -12.21 4.84
C LEU A 91 5.82 -13.25 4.35
N LEU A 92 6.74 -12.85 3.48
CA LEU A 92 7.77 -13.74 2.95
C LEU A 92 8.70 -14.24 4.06
N ALA A 93 9.20 -13.35 4.92
CA ALA A 93 10.10 -13.72 6.01
C ALA A 93 9.46 -14.72 6.98
N GLN A 94 8.21 -14.51 7.36
CA GLN A 94 7.49 -15.45 8.23
C GLN A 94 7.22 -16.78 7.52
N TYR A 95 6.82 -16.75 6.26
CA TYR A 95 6.62 -17.95 5.44
C TYR A 95 7.89 -18.80 5.38
N GLU A 96 9.02 -18.18 5.05
CA GLU A 96 10.32 -18.86 4.94
C GLU A 96 10.74 -19.50 6.26
N VAL A 97 10.62 -18.78 7.37
CA VAL A 97 10.94 -19.33 8.70
C VAL A 97 10.08 -20.54 9.04
N LEU A 98 8.79 -20.52 8.74
CA LEU A 98 7.91 -21.67 8.94
C LEU A 98 8.33 -22.86 8.05
N ARG A 99 8.64 -22.60 6.77
CA ARG A 99 9.12 -23.64 5.85
C ARG A 99 10.43 -24.26 6.29
N GLU A 100 11.39 -23.46 6.74
CA GLU A 100 12.68 -23.91 7.26
C GLU A 100 12.53 -24.78 8.52
N ASN A 101 11.47 -24.59 9.29
CA ASN A 101 11.15 -25.36 10.48
C ASN A 101 10.18 -26.54 10.23
N GLY A 102 9.99 -26.91 8.96
CA GLY A 102 9.32 -28.17 8.57
C GLY A 102 7.80 -28.06 8.36
N HIS A 103 7.20 -26.86 8.45
CA HIS A 103 5.80 -26.68 8.11
C HIS A 103 5.58 -26.88 6.60
N SER A 104 4.46 -27.48 6.23
CA SER A 104 4.10 -27.62 4.81
C SER A 104 3.83 -26.26 4.15
N PRO A 105 3.92 -26.14 2.82
CA PRO A 105 3.58 -24.88 2.13
C PRO A 105 2.18 -24.37 2.49
N SER A 106 1.20 -25.27 2.61
CA SER A 106 -0.17 -24.91 2.97
C SER A 106 -0.28 -24.37 4.40
N GLU A 107 0.36 -25.00 5.38
CA GLU A 107 0.38 -24.50 6.77
C GLU A 107 1.04 -23.11 6.82
N ALA A 108 2.24 -22.98 6.27
CA ALA A 108 2.96 -21.71 6.26
C ALA A 108 2.15 -20.60 5.58
N PHE A 109 1.46 -20.88 4.46
CA PHE A 109 0.64 -19.91 3.76
C PHE A 109 -0.60 -19.50 4.56
N ASN A 110 -1.31 -20.45 5.16
CA ASN A 110 -2.49 -20.15 5.97
C ASN A 110 -2.13 -19.26 7.18
N GLU A 111 -1.04 -19.59 7.89
CA GLU A 111 -0.61 -18.85 9.09
C GLU A 111 0.06 -17.49 8.78
N THR A 112 0.39 -17.21 7.53
CA THR A 112 0.99 -15.91 7.17
C THR A 112 0.05 -15.02 6.36
N VAL A 113 -0.54 -15.55 5.30
CA VAL A 113 -1.27 -14.75 4.31
C VAL A 113 -2.77 -14.94 4.42
N GLU A 114 -3.23 -16.19 4.44
CA GLU A 114 -4.65 -16.49 4.25
C GLU A 114 -5.49 -16.01 5.43
N GLU A 115 -5.14 -16.39 6.64
CA GLU A 115 -5.85 -15.95 7.84
C GLU A 115 -5.83 -14.44 8.01
N LEU A 116 -4.69 -13.81 7.75
CA LEU A 116 -4.56 -12.36 7.81
C LEU A 116 -5.52 -11.67 6.83
N THR A 117 -5.52 -12.08 5.57
CA THR A 117 -6.25 -11.37 4.50
C THR A 117 -7.72 -11.74 4.43
N GLN A 118 -8.08 -12.98 4.72
CA GLN A 118 -9.46 -13.44 4.67
C GLN A 118 -10.25 -13.05 5.92
N SER A 119 -9.63 -13.08 7.09
CA SER A 119 -10.29 -12.90 8.38
C SER A 119 -9.88 -11.62 9.11
N LEU A 120 -8.59 -11.46 9.42
CA LEU A 120 -8.17 -10.46 10.40
C LEU A 120 -8.15 -9.02 9.83
N MET A 121 -7.66 -8.82 8.60
CA MET A 121 -7.63 -7.49 8.00
C MET A 121 -9.01 -6.83 7.86
N PRO A 122 -10.09 -7.52 7.42
CA PRO A 122 -11.43 -6.95 7.42
C PRO A 122 -11.93 -6.53 8.81
N LEU A 123 -11.59 -7.30 9.84
CA LEU A 123 -12.00 -7.02 11.22
C LEU A 123 -11.30 -5.78 11.77
N PHE A 124 -9.98 -5.69 11.66
CA PHE A 124 -9.27 -4.53 12.16
C PHE A 124 -9.55 -3.27 11.32
N ALA A 125 -9.76 -3.40 10.03
CA ALA A 125 -10.15 -2.27 9.17
C ALA A 125 -11.50 -1.67 9.58
N LYS A 126 -12.42 -2.51 10.05
CA LYS A 126 -13.75 -2.07 10.50
C LYS A 126 -13.76 -1.55 11.93
N ASN A 127 -13.04 -2.18 12.84
CA ASN A 127 -13.23 -1.99 14.29
C ASN A 127 -11.98 -1.47 15.02
N GLY A 128 -10.79 -1.51 14.39
CA GLY A 128 -9.51 -1.19 15.01
C GLY A 128 -8.74 -2.40 15.52
N MET A 129 -7.45 -2.22 15.77
CA MET A 129 -6.54 -3.29 16.16
C MET A 129 -6.78 -3.74 17.62
N ASP A 130 -7.10 -2.82 18.51
CA ASP A 130 -7.44 -3.09 19.91
C ASP A 130 -8.70 -3.95 20.01
N TRP A 131 -9.73 -3.67 19.22
CA TRP A 131 -10.93 -4.49 19.13
C TRP A 131 -10.60 -5.91 18.63
N MET A 132 -9.79 -6.00 17.58
CA MET A 132 -9.39 -7.30 17.04
C MET A 132 -8.66 -8.13 18.11
N TYR A 133 -7.71 -7.55 18.83
CA TYR A 133 -7.01 -8.23 19.93
C TYR A 133 -7.97 -8.68 21.02
N ALA A 134 -8.88 -7.80 21.45
CA ALA A 134 -9.86 -8.11 22.51
C ALA A 134 -10.79 -9.28 22.15
N ASN A 135 -11.00 -9.54 20.85
CA ASN A 135 -11.88 -10.60 20.35
C ASN A 135 -11.12 -11.87 19.88
N CYS A 136 -9.82 -11.96 20.12
CA CYS A 136 -9.03 -13.16 19.90
C CYS A 136 -8.82 -13.96 21.20
N SER A 137 -8.18 -15.13 21.10
CA SER A 137 -7.81 -15.95 22.26
C SER A 137 -6.81 -15.21 23.16
N THR A 138 -6.78 -15.53 24.45
CA THR A 138 -5.82 -14.93 25.40
C THR A 138 -4.36 -15.17 24.99
N THR A 139 -4.07 -16.30 24.38
CA THR A 139 -2.75 -16.61 23.83
C THR A 139 -2.39 -15.65 22.69
N ALA A 140 -3.29 -15.44 21.73
CA ALA A 140 -3.07 -14.51 20.63
C ALA A 140 -2.93 -13.07 21.12
N GLN A 141 -3.79 -12.62 22.05
CA GLN A 141 -3.71 -11.29 22.65
C GLN A 141 -2.35 -11.03 23.28
N ARG A 142 -1.90 -11.96 24.15
CA ARG A 142 -0.62 -11.77 24.84
C ARG A 142 0.55 -11.82 23.88
N GLY A 143 0.56 -12.82 22.98
CA GLY A 143 1.62 -12.95 21.97
C GLY A 143 1.75 -11.72 21.08
N ALA A 144 0.63 -11.20 20.57
CA ALA A 144 0.63 -10.00 19.73
C ALA A 144 1.19 -8.77 20.46
N LEU A 145 0.75 -8.53 21.71
CA LEU A 145 1.24 -7.41 22.51
C LEU A 145 2.73 -7.54 22.86
N ASP A 146 3.20 -8.75 23.14
CA ASP A 146 4.61 -8.99 23.49
C ASP A 146 5.56 -8.83 22.29
N TRP A 147 5.12 -9.24 21.09
CA TRP A 147 5.94 -9.18 19.89
C TRP A 147 5.81 -7.88 19.10
N MET A 148 4.82 -7.04 19.38
CA MET A 148 4.68 -5.72 18.74
C MET A 148 5.94 -4.87 18.88
N THR A 149 6.53 -4.80 20.08
CA THR A 149 7.72 -3.98 20.33
C THR A 149 8.97 -4.51 19.62
N PRO A 150 9.34 -5.80 19.69
CA PRO A 150 10.42 -6.34 18.89
C PRO A 150 10.30 -6.07 17.38
N PHE A 151 9.11 -6.25 16.80
CA PHE A 151 8.89 -5.92 15.39
C PHE A 151 9.02 -4.42 15.11
N HIS A 152 8.43 -3.56 15.96
CA HIS A 152 8.57 -2.11 15.82
C HIS A 152 10.04 -1.70 15.80
N ASP A 153 10.83 -2.18 16.76
CA ASP A 153 12.24 -1.79 16.92
C ASP A 153 13.11 -2.29 15.77
N ALA A 154 12.78 -3.45 15.20
CA ALA A 154 13.46 -3.96 14.01
C ALA A 154 13.10 -3.19 12.74
N ILE A 155 11.83 -2.81 12.57
CA ILE A 155 11.33 -2.19 11.33
C ILE A 155 11.58 -0.68 11.31
N LYS A 156 11.48 0.02 12.45
CA LYS A 156 11.60 1.49 12.51
C LYS A 156 12.86 2.04 11.86
N PRO A 157 14.08 1.50 12.08
CA PRO A 157 15.28 1.98 11.41
C PRO A 157 15.23 1.83 9.88
N VAL A 158 14.57 0.78 9.38
CA VAL A 158 14.40 0.56 7.93
C VAL A 158 13.46 1.61 7.34
N VAL A 159 12.36 1.91 8.04
CA VAL A 159 11.41 2.96 7.62
C VAL A 159 12.07 4.35 7.67
N GLU A 160 12.90 4.65 8.66
CA GLU A 160 13.65 5.91 8.74
C GLU A 160 14.62 6.07 7.55
N LYS A 161 15.33 4.99 7.19
CA LYS A 161 16.20 4.96 6.01
C LYS A 161 15.40 5.19 4.72
N LEU A 162 14.27 4.50 4.57
CA LEU A 162 13.35 4.68 3.44
C LEU A 162 12.86 6.13 3.37
N TYR A 163 12.36 6.68 4.48
CA TYR A 163 11.86 8.05 4.52
C TYR A 163 12.93 9.08 4.12
N HIS A 164 14.17 8.89 4.59
CA HIS A 164 15.29 9.73 4.19
C HIS A 164 15.55 9.66 2.67
N SER A 165 15.56 8.46 2.08
CA SER A 165 15.74 8.24 0.64
C SER A 165 14.63 8.90 -0.18
N VAL A 166 13.38 8.78 0.28
CA VAL A 166 12.23 9.47 -0.34
C VAL A 166 12.39 10.99 -0.26
N LYS A 167 12.69 11.52 0.93
CA LYS A 167 12.79 12.96 1.19
C LYS A 167 13.91 13.62 0.36
N THR A 168 14.99 12.93 0.09
CA THR A 168 16.09 13.42 -0.75
C THR A 168 15.80 13.33 -2.26
N GLY A 169 14.67 12.76 -2.67
CA GLY A 169 14.28 12.57 -4.06
C GLY A 169 14.88 11.33 -4.73
N ASN A 170 15.70 10.56 -4.01
CA ASN A 170 16.38 9.39 -4.56
C ASN A 170 15.39 8.33 -5.08
N GLU A 171 14.32 8.06 -4.35
CA GLU A 171 13.31 7.07 -4.74
C GLU A 171 12.54 7.47 -6.00
N ALA A 172 12.24 8.77 -6.15
CA ALA A 172 11.62 9.30 -7.36
C ALA A 172 12.59 9.19 -8.55
N GLN A 173 13.87 9.50 -8.35
CA GLN A 173 14.90 9.40 -9.40
C GLN A 173 15.08 7.96 -9.87
N ILE A 174 15.17 6.99 -8.95
CA ILE A 174 15.24 5.56 -9.29
C ILE A 174 14.05 5.14 -10.16
N SER A 175 12.85 5.60 -9.83
CA SER A 175 11.65 5.29 -10.63
C SER A 175 11.72 5.89 -12.03
N ILE A 176 12.16 7.14 -12.15
CA ILE A 176 12.34 7.82 -13.44
C ILE A 176 13.38 7.10 -14.29
N ASP A 177 14.54 6.79 -13.70
CA ASP A 177 15.65 6.13 -14.40
C ASP A 177 15.26 4.72 -14.87
N SER A 178 14.50 3.99 -14.06
CA SER A 178 14.00 2.67 -14.41
C SER A 178 12.99 2.73 -15.55
N ASN A 179 12.00 3.62 -15.46
CA ASN A 179 10.95 3.76 -16.48
C ASN A 179 11.45 4.32 -17.81
N SER A 180 12.59 5.01 -17.83
CA SER A 180 13.19 5.56 -19.06
C SER A 180 13.94 4.51 -19.89
N LYS A 181 14.18 3.31 -19.33
CA LYS A 181 14.88 2.22 -20.05
C LYS A 181 13.96 1.58 -21.09
N PRO A 182 14.46 1.30 -22.31
CA PRO A 182 13.64 0.67 -23.37
C PRO A 182 13.07 -0.69 -22.96
N ASP A 183 13.81 -1.46 -22.16
CA ASP A 183 13.48 -2.82 -21.71
C ASP A 183 12.74 -2.86 -20.35
N TYR A 184 12.30 -1.71 -19.84
CA TYR A 184 11.66 -1.62 -18.51
C TYR A 184 10.47 -2.57 -18.37
N ARG A 185 9.58 -2.60 -19.37
CA ARG A 185 8.36 -3.43 -19.31
C ARG A 185 8.68 -4.93 -19.30
N GLU A 186 9.67 -5.34 -20.04
CA GLU A 186 10.13 -6.73 -20.10
C GLU A 186 10.71 -7.16 -18.75
N LYS A 187 11.64 -6.37 -18.21
CA LYS A 187 12.22 -6.63 -16.89
C LYS A 187 11.20 -6.63 -15.75
N LEU A 188 10.27 -5.70 -15.75
CA LEU A 188 9.18 -5.69 -14.78
C LEU A 188 8.36 -6.98 -14.85
N GLU A 189 8.04 -7.46 -16.06
CA GLU A 189 7.28 -8.70 -16.22
C GLU A 189 8.08 -9.92 -15.75
N GLU A 190 9.40 -9.95 -15.95
CA GLU A 190 10.27 -10.99 -15.39
C GLU A 190 10.22 -11.02 -13.85
N GLU A 191 10.33 -9.85 -13.20
CA GLU A 191 10.26 -9.70 -11.74
C GLU A 191 8.88 -10.13 -11.21
N LEU A 192 7.80 -9.68 -11.84
CA LEU A 192 6.45 -10.06 -11.46
C LEU A 192 6.18 -11.56 -11.68
N LYS A 193 6.75 -12.13 -12.73
CA LYS A 193 6.68 -13.57 -12.99
C LYS A 193 7.40 -14.35 -11.90
N ALA A 194 8.62 -13.97 -11.54
CA ALA A 194 9.37 -14.61 -10.45
C ALA A 194 8.57 -14.57 -9.12
N LEU A 195 7.92 -13.46 -8.82
CA LEU A 195 7.05 -13.35 -7.66
C LEU A 195 5.86 -14.31 -7.75
N ARG A 196 5.14 -14.35 -8.87
CA ARG A 196 4.00 -15.25 -9.09
C ARG A 196 4.39 -16.74 -9.02
N GLU A 197 5.57 -17.09 -9.48
CA GLU A 197 6.07 -18.47 -9.51
C GLU A 197 6.75 -18.89 -8.21
N SER A 198 6.90 -17.99 -7.23
CA SER A 198 7.42 -18.38 -5.90
C SER A 198 6.51 -19.38 -5.21
N GLU A 199 7.10 -20.25 -4.37
CA GLU A 199 6.36 -21.31 -3.65
C GLU A 199 5.16 -20.71 -2.87
N MET A 200 5.38 -19.62 -2.17
CA MET A 200 4.33 -18.95 -1.38
C MET A 200 3.12 -18.56 -2.26
N TRP A 201 3.36 -17.91 -3.40
CA TRP A 201 2.25 -17.46 -4.27
C TRP A 201 1.65 -18.57 -5.13
N GLN A 202 2.39 -19.63 -5.44
CA GLN A 202 1.83 -20.85 -6.05
C GLN A 202 0.94 -21.61 -5.06
N THR A 203 1.32 -21.65 -3.78
CA THR A 203 0.48 -22.19 -2.71
C THR A 203 -0.82 -21.40 -2.58
N ALA A 204 -0.78 -20.10 -2.69
CA ALA A 204 -1.97 -19.23 -2.71
C ALA A 204 -3.00 -19.65 -3.76
N VAL A 205 -2.55 -19.98 -4.97
CA VAL A 205 -3.45 -20.42 -6.06
C VAL A 205 -4.20 -21.70 -5.65
N THR A 206 -3.50 -22.64 -5.01
CA THR A 206 -4.09 -23.91 -4.57
C THR A 206 -5.05 -23.69 -3.40
N VAL A 207 -4.64 -23.00 -2.35
CA VAL A 207 -5.46 -22.75 -1.15
C VAL A 207 -6.74 -21.99 -1.51
N ARG A 208 -6.65 -20.94 -2.32
CA ARG A 208 -7.82 -20.15 -2.72
C ARG A 208 -8.84 -20.92 -3.55
N LYS A 209 -8.40 -21.91 -4.37
CA LYS A 209 -9.32 -22.80 -5.09
C LYS A 209 -10.14 -23.68 -4.15
N LEU A 210 -9.67 -23.95 -2.94
CA LEU A 210 -10.36 -24.78 -1.96
C LEU A 210 -11.42 -24.00 -1.15
N ARG A 211 -11.49 -22.70 -1.29
CA ARG A 211 -12.52 -21.89 -0.64
C ARG A 211 -13.90 -22.23 -1.21
N PRO A 212 -14.93 -22.38 -0.35
CA PRO A 212 -16.29 -22.73 -0.82
C PRO A 212 -16.86 -21.77 -1.85
N GLU A 213 -16.59 -20.47 -1.73
CA GLU A 213 -17.05 -19.44 -2.65
C GLU A 213 -16.41 -19.51 -4.06
N ASN A 214 -15.38 -20.34 -4.23
CA ASN A 214 -14.67 -20.52 -5.51
C ASN A 214 -14.92 -21.90 -6.15
N ASN A 215 -15.83 -22.71 -5.56
CA ASN A 215 -16.23 -24.02 -6.07
C ASN A 215 -17.64 -24.03 -6.65
#